data_b4797b651d32709aa847623be09813cd
#
_entry.id   b4797b651d32709aa847623be09813cd
#
_cell.length_a   1.000
_cell.length_b   1.000
_cell.length_c   1.000
_cell.angle_alpha   90.00
_cell.angle_beta   90.00
_cell.angle_gamma   90.00
#
_symmetry.space_group_name_H-M   'P 1'
#
loop_
_entity.id
_entity.type
_entity.pdbx_description
1 polymer ?
#
loop_
_entity_poly.entity_id
_entity_poly.type
_entity_poly.pdbx_seq_one_letter_code
_entity_poly.pdbx_strand_id
1 'polypeptide(L)'
;MTEVIEGMEAVSVHIRDIERARKFYSQVLGLKETSFTPAASRAAFAIPGTTTLLTMHIMGEGEGGREPGTVSGVVFSHHDPRSACEEIRKRGGSIVDEPATFETPLGTQTRGVFADPDGNQFVIRHIEKGPQPTRS
;
A
#
# COMPACT_ATOMS: atom_id res chain seq x y z
N MET A 1 10.08 14.10 -27.29
CA MET A 1 9.25 12.88 -27.44
C MET A 1 8.09 12.95 -26.47
N THR A 2 6.90 12.69 -26.95
CA THR A 2 5.71 12.69 -26.12
C THR A 2 5.65 11.37 -25.30
N GLU A 3 5.40 11.48 -24.02
CA GLU A 3 5.22 10.29 -23.20
C GLU A 3 3.91 9.62 -23.55
N VAL A 4 3.93 8.30 -23.63
CA VAL A 4 2.72 7.50 -23.88
C VAL A 4 1.91 7.31 -22.61
N ILE A 5 2.60 7.08 -21.47
CA ILE A 5 1.97 6.93 -20.17
C ILE A 5 1.88 8.30 -19.50
N GLU A 6 0.70 8.69 -19.09
CA GLU A 6 0.44 10.01 -18.52
C GLU A 6 0.38 10.03 -17.00
N GLY A 7 0.28 8.86 -16.38
CA GLY A 7 0.23 8.76 -14.93
C GLY A 7 -0.14 7.36 -14.47
N MET A 8 -0.37 7.22 -13.18
CA MET A 8 -0.84 5.96 -12.61
C MET A 8 -2.18 6.21 -11.93
N GLU A 9 -3.26 5.64 -12.47
CA GLU A 9 -4.60 5.86 -11.93
C GLU A 9 -4.88 5.05 -10.68
N ALA A 10 -4.49 3.80 -10.69
CA ALA A 10 -4.85 2.89 -9.60
C ALA A 10 -3.85 1.76 -9.46
N VAL A 11 -3.78 1.25 -8.23
CA VAL A 11 -3.13 -0.01 -7.89
C VAL A 11 -4.23 -0.91 -7.33
N SER A 12 -4.31 -2.14 -7.80
CA SER A 12 -5.38 -3.06 -7.41
C SER A 12 -4.86 -4.24 -6.62
N VAL A 13 -5.62 -4.65 -5.62
CA VAL A 13 -5.36 -5.89 -4.88
C VAL A 13 -6.62 -6.74 -4.88
N HIS A 14 -6.44 -8.06 -4.82
CA HIS A 14 -7.55 -8.99 -4.71
C HIS A 14 -7.78 -9.38 -3.26
N ILE A 15 -9.04 -9.52 -2.90
CA ILE A 15 -9.47 -9.82 -1.55
C ILE A 15 -10.53 -10.90 -1.57
N ARG A 16 -10.83 -11.49 -0.40
CA ARG A 16 -11.85 -12.52 -0.26
C ARG A 16 -13.14 -12.01 0.37
N ASP A 17 -13.04 -10.96 1.18
CA ASP A 17 -14.18 -10.42 1.92
C ASP A 17 -14.13 -8.89 1.85
N ILE A 18 -15.08 -8.30 1.14
CA ILE A 18 -15.06 -6.86 0.89
C ILE A 18 -15.27 -6.03 2.16
N GLU A 19 -16.13 -6.49 3.07
CA GLU A 19 -16.39 -5.73 4.30
C GLU A 19 -15.16 -5.74 5.23
N ARG A 20 -14.49 -6.88 5.32
CA ARG A 20 -13.25 -7.01 6.10
C ARG A 20 -12.15 -6.13 5.51
N ALA A 21 -12.02 -6.12 4.20
CA ALA A 21 -11.04 -5.28 3.52
C ALA A 21 -11.34 -3.79 3.73
N ARG A 22 -12.59 -3.38 3.54
CA ARG A 22 -13.00 -1.98 3.73
C ARG A 22 -12.67 -1.50 5.14
N LYS A 23 -12.96 -2.34 6.13
CA LYS A 23 -12.65 -2.02 7.52
C LYS A 23 -11.15 -1.86 7.75
N PHE A 24 -10.35 -2.74 7.19
CA PHE A 24 -8.89 -2.66 7.33
C PHE A 24 -8.34 -1.38 6.72
N TYR A 25 -8.66 -1.10 5.46
CA TYR A 25 -8.09 0.05 4.76
C TYR A 25 -8.56 1.38 5.34
N SER A 26 -9.79 1.45 5.85
CA SER A 26 -10.29 2.68 6.46
C SER A 26 -9.87 2.83 7.93
N GLN A 27 -9.98 1.77 8.73
CA GLN A 27 -9.79 1.88 10.18
C GLN A 27 -8.35 1.58 10.63
N VAL A 28 -7.68 0.63 10.00
CA VAL A 28 -6.29 0.31 10.35
C VAL A 28 -5.33 1.24 9.64
N LEU A 29 -5.46 1.38 8.32
CA LEU A 29 -4.57 2.25 7.54
C LEU A 29 -5.00 3.72 7.53
N GLY A 30 -6.25 4.01 7.87
CA GLY A 30 -6.74 5.38 7.90
C GLY A 30 -6.94 6.01 6.53
N LEU A 31 -7.08 5.21 5.48
CA LEU A 31 -7.31 5.74 4.13
C LEU A 31 -8.77 6.15 3.96
N LYS A 32 -8.97 7.18 3.13
CA LYS A 32 -10.31 7.67 2.84
C LYS A 32 -10.93 6.86 1.69
N GLU A 33 -12.07 6.23 1.97
CA GLU A 33 -12.82 5.54 0.93
C GLU A 33 -13.43 6.56 -0.02
N THR A 34 -13.19 6.37 -1.32
CA THR A 34 -13.71 7.27 -2.36
C THR A 34 -14.91 6.69 -3.08
N SER A 35 -15.01 5.36 -3.14
CA SER A 35 -16.16 4.70 -3.72
C SER A 35 -16.32 3.28 -3.19
N PHE A 36 -17.55 2.81 -3.18
CA PHE A 36 -17.88 1.43 -2.86
C PHE A 36 -19.05 1.01 -3.73
N THR A 37 -18.87 -0.10 -4.45
CA THR A 37 -19.89 -0.67 -5.33
C THR A 37 -20.23 -2.07 -4.83
N PRO A 38 -21.25 -2.22 -3.97
CA PRO A 38 -21.57 -3.53 -3.38
C PRO A 38 -21.85 -4.62 -4.40
N ALA A 39 -22.56 -4.29 -5.47
CA ALA A 39 -22.92 -5.26 -6.52
C ALA A 39 -21.69 -5.85 -7.22
N ALA A 40 -20.59 -5.10 -7.30
CA ALA A 40 -19.36 -5.55 -7.92
C ALA A 40 -18.33 -6.02 -6.89
N SER A 41 -18.64 -5.95 -5.59
CA SER A 41 -17.71 -6.23 -4.49
C SER A 41 -16.39 -5.48 -4.69
N ARG A 42 -16.50 -4.17 -4.92
CA ARG A 42 -15.40 -3.29 -5.25
C ARG A 42 -15.37 -2.07 -4.34
N ALA A 43 -14.18 -1.65 -3.94
CA ALA A 43 -13.99 -0.42 -3.19
C ALA A 43 -12.72 0.28 -3.67
N ALA A 44 -12.66 1.59 -3.46
CA ALA A 44 -11.48 2.38 -3.79
C ALA A 44 -11.18 3.35 -2.65
N PHE A 45 -9.88 3.56 -2.43
CA PHE A 45 -9.38 4.43 -1.37
C PHE A 45 -8.38 5.41 -1.94
N ALA A 46 -8.40 6.63 -1.45
CA ALA A 46 -7.43 7.64 -1.84
C ALA A 46 -6.08 7.37 -1.16
N ILE A 47 -4.99 7.48 -1.93
CA ILE A 47 -3.64 7.42 -1.38
C ILE A 47 -3.20 8.88 -1.15
N PRO A 48 -2.89 9.26 0.11
CA PRO A 48 -2.52 10.64 0.42
C PRO A 48 -1.36 11.15 -0.43
N GLY A 49 -1.46 12.39 -0.87
CA GLY A 49 -0.41 13.04 -1.64
C GLY A 49 -0.37 12.66 -3.11
N THR A 50 -1.33 11.88 -3.59
CA THR A 50 -1.39 11.42 -4.99
C THR A 50 -2.80 11.50 -5.52
N THR A 51 -2.94 11.32 -6.85
CA THR A 51 -4.24 11.10 -7.50
C THR A 51 -4.48 9.60 -7.76
N THR A 52 -3.52 8.75 -7.38
CA THR A 52 -3.63 7.31 -7.55
C THR A 52 -4.54 6.71 -6.49
N LEU A 53 -5.42 5.81 -6.90
CA LEU A 53 -6.32 5.12 -5.98
C LEU A 53 -5.77 3.73 -5.65
N LEU A 54 -6.04 3.27 -4.45
CA LEU A 54 -5.88 1.86 -4.11
C LEU A 54 -7.25 1.23 -4.24
N THR A 55 -7.39 0.31 -5.18
CA THR A 55 -8.66 -0.38 -5.42
C THR A 55 -8.56 -1.83 -4.99
N MET A 56 -9.68 -2.39 -4.62
CA MET A 56 -9.74 -3.78 -4.22
C MET A 56 -11.06 -4.39 -4.68
N HIS A 57 -11.01 -5.65 -5.03
CA HIS A 57 -12.20 -6.39 -5.42
C HIS A 57 -12.01 -7.89 -5.22
N ILE A 58 -13.12 -8.60 -5.12
CA ILE A 58 -13.11 -10.04 -5.08
C ILE A 58 -12.86 -10.52 -6.50
N MET A 59 -11.89 -11.40 -6.68
CA MET A 59 -11.58 -11.94 -7.99
C MET A 59 -12.72 -12.83 -8.46
N GLY A 60 -13.27 -12.50 -9.62
CA GLY A 60 -14.33 -13.28 -10.22
C GLY A 60 -13.80 -14.50 -10.96
N GLU A 61 -14.70 -15.45 -11.22
CA GLU A 61 -14.37 -16.61 -12.02
C GLU A 61 -13.98 -16.18 -13.44
N GLY A 62 -12.87 -16.71 -13.91
CA GLY A 62 -12.37 -16.40 -15.24
C GLY A 62 -11.55 -15.12 -15.33
N GLU A 63 -11.44 -14.34 -14.26
CA GLU A 63 -10.54 -13.20 -14.24
C GLU A 63 -9.10 -13.69 -14.08
N GLY A 64 -8.24 -13.28 -14.98
CA GLY A 64 -6.81 -13.47 -14.79
C GLY A 64 -6.32 -12.54 -13.69
N GLY A 65 -5.34 -12.95 -12.92
CA GLY A 65 -4.78 -12.08 -11.92
C GLY A 65 -4.17 -12.84 -10.76
N ARG A 66 -3.78 -12.08 -9.76
CA ARG A 66 -3.12 -12.64 -8.59
C ARG A 66 -4.14 -13.14 -7.58
N GLU A 67 -3.84 -14.30 -7.02
CA GLU A 67 -4.57 -14.79 -5.86
C GLU A 67 -4.44 -13.79 -4.71
N PRO A 68 -5.46 -13.66 -3.84
CA PRO A 68 -5.31 -12.90 -2.60
C PRO A 68 -4.15 -13.45 -1.77
N GLY A 69 -3.46 -12.55 -1.07
CA GLY A 69 -2.37 -12.96 -0.19
C GLY A 69 -1.00 -12.93 -0.82
N THR A 70 -0.84 -12.25 -1.95
CA THR A 70 0.45 -12.13 -2.61
C THR A 70 1.18 -10.85 -2.22
N VAL A 71 2.48 -10.81 -2.51
CA VAL A 71 3.26 -9.56 -2.44
C VAL A 71 2.72 -8.63 -3.50
N SER A 72 2.22 -7.46 -3.08
CA SER A 72 1.53 -6.54 -3.98
C SER A 72 2.48 -5.75 -4.89
N GLY A 73 3.72 -5.56 -4.46
CA GLY A 73 4.66 -4.68 -5.14
C GLY A 73 4.46 -3.20 -4.79
N VAL A 74 3.51 -2.89 -3.93
CA VAL A 74 3.22 -1.52 -3.51
C VAL A 74 4.16 -1.12 -2.38
N VAL A 75 4.72 0.08 -2.50
CA VAL A 75 5.58 0.68 -1.48
C VAL A 75 4.93 1.99 -1.03
N PHE A 76 4.44 2.01 0.19
CA PHE A 76 3.91 3.23 0.79
C PHE A 76 5.03 4.02 1.46
N SER A 77 4.85 5.31 1.57
CA SER A 77 5.78 6.17 2.27
C SER A 77 5.22 6.63 3.61
N HIS A 78 6.09 6.76 4.59
CA HIS A 78 5.76 7.36 5.88
C HIS A 78 7.06 7.90 6.47
N HIS A 79 7.00 9.07 7.08
CA HIS A 79 8.21 9.68 7.66
C HIS A 79 8.83 8.88 8.80
N ASP A 80 8.04 7.99 9.43
CA ASP A 80 8.50 7.14 10.52
C ASP A 80 7.87 5.74 10.42
N PRO A 81 8.45 4.82 9.63
CA PRO A 81 7.88 3.48 9.46
C PRO A 81 7.74 2.68 10.76
N ARG A 82 8.63 2.91 11.75
CA ARG A 82 8.52 2.21 13.03
C ARG A 82 7.24 2.60 13.76
N SER A 83 6.97 3.90 13.80
CA SER A 83 5.75 4.42 14.40
C SER A 83 4.50 3.96 13.64
N ALA A 84 4.56 3.96 12.31
CA ALA A 84 3.45 3.51 11.47
C ALA A 84 3.14 2.04 11.72
N CYS A 85 4.14 1.17 11.78
CA CYS A 85 3.94 -0.25 12.06
C CYS A 85 3.38 -0.49 13.46
N GLU A 86 3.83 0.26 14.45
CA GLU A 86 3.27 0.16 15.80
C GLU A 86 1.79 0.55 15.82
N GLU A 87 1.43 1.58 15.09
CA GLU A 87 0.04 1.99 15.00
C GLU A 87 -0.83 0.96 14.25
N ILE A 88 -0.29 0.37 13.17
CA ILE A 88 -0.98 -0.71 12.45
C ILE A 88 -1.23 -1.88 13.40
N ARG A 89 -0.22 -2.30 14.15
CA ARG A 89 -0.34 -3.39 15.12
C ARG A 89 -1.36 -3.06 16.21
N LYS A 90 -1.31 -1.86 16.74
CA LYS A 90 -2.22 -1.39 17.78
C LYS A 90 -3.68 -1.40 17.33
N ARG A 91 -3.91 -1.14 16.04
CA ARG A 91 -5.25 -1.16 15.44
C ARG A 91 -5.67 -2.55 14.98
N GLY A 92 -4.88 -3.58 15.28
CA GLY A 92 -5.20 -4.97 14.98
C GLY A 92 -4.65 -5.51 13.68
N GLY A 93 -3.78 -4.76 13.01
CA GLY A 93 -3.13 -5.22 11.78
C GLY A 93 -1.94 -6.12 12.04
N SER A 94 -1.42 -6.73 10.97
CA SER A 94 -0.32 -7.69 11.03
C SER A 94 0.95 -7.11 10.42
N ILE A 95 2.06 -7.26 11.12
CA ILE A 95 3.38 -6.89 10.63
C ILE A 95 4.09 -8.15 10.18
N VAL A 96 4.52 -8.18 8.92
CA VAL A 96 5.23 -9.32 8.34
C VAL A 96 6.72 -9.23 8.63
N ASP A 97 7.31 -8.06 8.36
CA ASP A 97 8.70 -7.78 8.69
C ASP A 97 8.77 -6.52 9.53
N GLU A 98 9.38 -6.62 10.70
CA GLU A 98 9.58 -5.47 11.56
C GLU A 98 10.47 -4.44 10.86
N PRO A 99 10.21 -3.13 11.06
CA PRO A 99 11.03 -2.10 10.43
C PRO A 99 12.49 -2.23 10.81
N ALA A 100 13.35 -2.17 9.81
CA ALA A 100 14.79 -2.21 9.95
C ALA A 100 15.40 -1.04 9.19
N THR A 101 16.53 -0.56 9.68
CA THR A 101 17.24 0.58 9.09
C THR A 101 18.55 0.09 8.48
N PHE A 102 18.84 0.52 7.28
CA PHE A 102 20.07 0.15 6.58
C PHE A 102 20.45 1.23 5.56
N GLU A 103 21.72 1.23 5.18
CA GLU A 103 22.24 2.18 4.21
C GLU A 103 22.00 1.69 2.79
N THR A 104 21.63 2.63 1.91
CA THR A 104 21.45 2.38 0.48
C THR A 104 22.15 3.48 -0.31
N PRO A 105 22.36 3.28 -1.62
CA PRO A 105 22.89 4.37 -2.46
C PRO A 105 22.04 5.64 -2.46
N LEU A 106 20.75 5.53 -2.11
CA LEU A 106 19.83 6.67 -2.05
C LEU A 106 19.81 7.35 -0.68
N GLY A 107 20.44 6.74 0.32
CA GLY A 107 20.46 7.25 1.68
C GLY A 107 20.09 6.19 2.71
N THR A 108 19.88 6.61 3.94
CA THR A 108 19.49 5.72 5.01
C THR A 108 18.01 5.35 4.87
N GLN A 109 17.73 4.08 4.72
CA GLN A 109 16.38 3.58 4.54
C GLN A 109 15.88 2.87 5.78
N THR A 110 14.65 3.17 6.19
CA THR A 110 13.93 2.38 7.19
C THR A 110 12.74 1.76 6.47
N ARG A 111 12.59 0.44 6.58
CA ARG A 111 11.63 -0.32 5.79
C ARG A 111 11.00 -1.42 6.62
N GLY A 112 9.67 -1.52 6.56
CA GLY A 112 8.91 -2.61 7.14
C GLY A 112 7.93 -3.17 6.12
N VAL A 113 7.30 -4.30 6.46
CA VAL A 113 6.28 -4.93 5.63
C VAL A 113 5.09 -5.27 6.51
N PHE A 114 3.90 -4.89 6.07
CA PHE A 114 2.66 -5.27 6.73
C PHE A 114 1.76 -6.01 5.74
N ALA A 115 0.73 -6.67 6.26
CA ALA A 115 -0.21 -7.40 5.44
C ALA A 115 -1.64 -6.97 5.75
N ASP A 116 -2.50 -7.03 4.72
CA ASP A 116 -3.94 -6.88 4.93
C ASP A 116 -4.54 -8.20 5.44
N PRO A 117 -5.85 -8.25 5.76
CA PRO A 117 -6.47 -9.49 6.27
C PRO A 117 -6.41 -10.67 5.31
N ASP A 118 -6.24 -10.42 4.02
CA ASP A 118 -6.11 -11.47 3.02
C ASP A 118 -4.67 -11.92 2.81
N GLY A 119 -3.72 -11.29 3.51
CA GLY A 119 -2.30 -11.59 3.38
C GLY A 119 -1.60 -10.84 2.26
N ASN A 120 -2.26 -9.88 1.63
CA ASN A 120 -1.61 -9.02 0.64
C ASN A 120 -0.55 -8.18 1.35
N GLN A 121 0.68 -8.22 0.87
CA GLN A 121 1.80 -7.58 1.53
C GLN A 121 2.15 -6.23 0.92
N PHE A 122 2.42 -5.27 1.78
CA PHE A 122 2.79 -3.92 1.40
C PHE A 122 4.05 -3.51 2.14
N VAL A 123 4.94 -2.84 1.41
CA VAL A 123 6.12 -2.23 2.02
C VAL A 123 5.74 -0.84 2.50
N ILE A 124 6.27 -0.45 3.66
CA ILE A 124 6.21 0.92 4.13
C ILE A 124 7.65 1.36 4.42
N ARG A 125 8.05 2.51 3.88
CA ARG A 125 9.43 2.94 4.01
C ARG A 125 9.60 4.45 4.06
N HIS A 126 10.75 4.84 4.57
CA HIS A 126 11.26 6.21 4.52
C HIS A 126 12.73 6.15 4.11
N ILE A 127 13.12 7.01 3.22
CA ILE A 127 14.53 7.17 2.85
C ILE A 127 14.96 8.56 3.30
N GLU A 128 15.89 8.60 4.26
CA GLU A 128 16.50 9.85 4.66
C GLU A 128 17.72 10.07 3.78
N LYS A 129 17.57 10.99 2.85
CA LYS A 129 18.62 11.26 1.88
C LYS A 129 19.70 12.08 2.52
N GLY A 130 20.95 11.67 2.30
CA GLY A 130 22.10 12.48 2.64
C GLY A 130 22.20 13.71 1.73
N PRO A 131 23.22 14.54 1.88
CA PRO A 131 23.41 15.71 1.03
C PRO A 131 23.38 15.29 -0.44
N GLN A 132 22.55 15.96 -1.23
CA GLN A 132 22.44 15.65 -2.65
C GLN A 132 23.66 16.20 -3.38
N PRO A 133 24.22 15.46 -4.36
CA PRO A 133 25.24 16.02 -5.21
C PRO A 133 24.69 17.24 -5.94
N THR A 134 25.53 18.26 -6.09
CA THR A 134 25.15 19.43 -6.86
C THR A 134 25.02 19.02 -8.32
N ARG A 135 23.89 19.29 -8.91
CA ARG A 135 23.71 19.06 -10.33
C ARG A 135 24.39 20.18 -11.12
N SER A 136 25.18 19.79 -12.04
CA SER A 136 25.80 20.71 -12.98
C SER A 136 24.96 20.81 -14.25
#